data_5d3e2154f437836d037f547cfc2c0359
#
_entry.id   5d3e2154f437836d037f547cfc2c0359
#
_cell.length_a   1.000
_cell.length_b   1.000
_cell.length_c   1.000
_cell.angle_alpha   90.00
_cell.angle_beta   90.00
_cell.angle_gamma   90.00
#
_symmetry.space_group_name_H-M   'P 1'
#
loop_
_entity.id
_entity.type
_entity.pdbx_description
1 polymer ?
#
loop_
_entity_poly.entity_id
_entity_poly.type
_entity_poly.pdbx_seq_one_letter_code
_entity_poly.pdbx_strand_id
1 'polypeptide(L)'
;MKTEQALFANDTFYLTFTSKDFDTMDRLWANDHPVLCIHPGWPALTERQDVMESWKRILENPGQPGMDFYNASALAVGNVVLVTCYEELSGSIMVATNGFVEESGEIKLFHHQAAPCAEPPPPTSAQTGHAV
;
A
#
# COMPACT_ATOMS: atom_id res chain seq x y z
N MET A 1 11.95 11.03 -8.48
CA MET A 1 10.58 10.91 -7.95
C MET A 1 10.42 11.86 -6.78
N LYS A 2 9.32 12.61 -6.77
CA LYS A 2 8.99 13.52 -5.68
C LYS A 2 8.12 12.81 -4.65
N THR A 3 8.18 13.25 -3.40
CA THR A 3 7.37 12.66 -2.33
C THR A 3 5.87 12.77 -2.63
N GLU A 4 5.42 13.86 -3.27
CA GLU A 4 4.01 14.01 -3.63
C GLU A 4 3.55 12.93 -4.62
N GLN A 5 4.45 12.51 -5.52
CA GLN A 5 4.12 11.44 -6.46
C GLN A 5 3.92 10.10 -5.74
N ALA A 6 4.75 9.82 -4.74
CA ALA A 6 4.60 8.62 -3.93
C ALA A 6 3.32 8.67 -3.10
N LEU A 7 2.99 9.82 -2.53
CA LEU A 7 1.74 9.97 -1.77
C LEU A 7 0.53 9.75 -2.67
N PHE A 8 0.56 10.26 -3.89
CA PHE A 8 -0.52 10.02 -4.85
C PHE A 8 -0.63 8.53 -5.21
N ALA A 9 0.51 7.86 -5.43
CA ALA A 9 0.51 6.43 -5.72
C ALA A 9 -0.01 5.62 -4.53
N ASN A 10 0.26 6.08 -3.32
CA ASN A 10 -0.27 5.47 -2.10
C ASN A 10 -1.80 5.56 -2.05
N ASP A 11 -2.36 6.72 -2.40
CA ASP A 11 -3.82 6.88 -2.51
C ASP A 11 -4.38 5.89 -3.53
N THR A 12 -3.73 5.76 -4.68
CA THR A 12 -4.15 4.84 -5.73
C THR A 12 -4.14 3.39 -5.24
N PHE A 13 -3.13 3.01 -4.47
CA PHE A 13 -3.05 1.66 -3.92
C PHE A 13 -4.26 1.33 -3.04
N TYR A 14 -4.63 2.22 -2.13
CA TYR A 14 -5.77 1.96 -1.25
C TYR A 14 -7.11 2.02 -1.98
N LEU A 15 -7.24 2.92 -2.95
CA LEU A 15 -8.44 2.95 -3.79
C LEU A 15 -8.58 1.66 -4.59
N THR A 16 -7.46 1.14 -5.12
CA THR A 16 -7.42 -0.12 -5.86
C THR A 16 -7.85 -1.28 -4.97
N PHE A 17 -7.37 -1.30 -3.73
CA PHE A 17 -7.77 -2.31 -2.76
C PHE A 17 -9.28 -2.26 -2.53
N THR A 18 -9.81 -1.09 -2.22
CA THR A 18 -11.23 -0.93 -1.88
C THR A 18 -12.15 -1.23 -3.05
N SER A 19 -11.75 -0.85 -4.26
CA SER A 19 -12.53 -1.13 -5.47
C SER A 19 -12.34 -2.55 -6.00
N LYS A 20 -11.44 -3.32 -5.40
CA LYS A 20 -11.17 -4.72 -5.76
C LYS A 20 -10.73 -4.87 -7.22
N ASP A 21 -9.91 -3.94 -7.67
CA ASP A 21 -9.46 -3.86 -9.06
C ASP A 21 -8.10 -4.55 -9.20
N PHE A 22 -8.13 -5.85 -9.50
CA PHE A 22 -6.90 -6.62 -9.60
C PHE A 22 -6.03 -6.15 -10.76
N ASP A 23 -6.63 -5.78 -11.89
CA ASP A 23 -5.83 -5.35 -13.06
C ASP A 23 -4.99 -4.11 -12.72
N THR A 24 -5.57 -3.15 -12.00
CA THR A 24 -4.82 -1.98 -11.55
C THR A 24 -3.77 -2.36 -10.51
N MET A 25 -4.09 -3.28 -9.60
CA MET A 25 -3.11 -3.75 -8.63
C MET A 25 -1.90 -4.38 -9.34
N ASP A 26 -2.15 -5.18 -10.38
CA ASP A 26 -1.08 -5.81 -11.15
C ASP A 26 -0.20 -4.77 -11.83
N ARG A 27 -0.78 -3.71 -12.38
CA ARG A 27 -0.02 -2.64 -13.03
C ARG A 27 0.73 -1.75 -12.04
N LEU A 28 0.24 -1.66 -10.80
CA LEU A 28 0.86 -0.80 -9.79
C LEU A 28 2.19 -1.35 -9.29
N TRP A 29 2.33 -2.67 -9.22
CA TRP A 29 3.55 -3.28 -8.69
C TRP A 29 4.68 -3.26 -9.72
N ALA A 30 5.90 -3.09 -9.23
CA ALA A 30 7.11 -3.05 -10.06
C ALA A 30 7.33 -4.38 -10.77
N ASN A 31 7.91 -4.31 -11.98
CA ASN A 31 8.26 -5.50 -12.78
C ASN A 31 9.75 -5.83 -12.68
N ASP A 32 10.60 -4.81 -12.76
CA ASP A 32 12.05 -5.02 -12.84
C ASP A 32 12.73 -4.85 -11.48
N HIS A 33 12.20 -3.97 -10.65
CA HIS A 33 12.73 -3.78 -9.30
C HIS A 33 12.29 -4.95 -8.40
N PRO A 34 13.16 -5.44 -7.50
CA PRO A 34 12.75 -6.46 -6.53
C PRO A 34 11.53 -6.01 -5.71
N VAL A 35 10.66 -6.97 -5.40
CA VAL A 35 9.43 -6.69 -4.63
C VAL A 35 9.44 -7.46 -3.33
N LEU A 36 8.73 -6.90 -2.34
CA LEU A 36 8.58 -7.52 -1.01
C LEU A 36 7.19 -7.18 -0.49
N CYS A 37 6.39 -8.19 -0.20
CA CYS A 37 5.05 -7.99 0.34
C CYS A 37 4.85 -8.92 1.53
N ILE A 38 4.44 -8.36 2.67
CA ILE A 38 4.14 -9.13 3.86
C ILE A 38 2.77 -8.72 4.34
N HIS A 39 1.77 -9.57 4.07
CA HIS A 39 0.42 -9.35 4.59
C HIS A 39 0.38 -9.66 6.08
N PRO A 40 -0.54 -9.06 6.84
CA PRO A 40 -0.62 -9.34 8.28
C PRO A 40 -0.79 -10.83 8.54
N GLY A 41 0.16 -11.40 9.30
CA GLY A 41 0.15 -12.82 9.63
C GLY A 41 0.75 -13.74 8.58
N TRP A 42 1.18 -13.22 7.43
CA TRP A 42 1.76 -14.03 6.35
C TRP A 42 3.28 -14.02 6.41
N PRO A 43 3.93 -15.02 5.82
CA PRO A 43 5.36 -14.94 5.57
C PRO A 43 5.68 -13.92 4.48
N ALA A 44 6.95 -13.58 4.33
CA ALA A 44 7.40 -12.64 3.32
C ALA A 44 7.26 -13.24 1.92
N LEU A 45 6.67 -12.48 1.00
CA LEU A 45 6.57 -12.84 -0.42
C LEU A 45 7.55 -11.96 -1.19
N THR A 46 8.49 -12.59 -1.87
CA THR A 46 9.56 -11.88 -2.59
C THR A 46 9.54 -12.12 -4.10
N GLU A 47 8.67 -13.00 -4.57
CA GLU A 47 8.50 -13.24 -5.99
C GLU A 47 7.24 -12.52 -6.47
N ARG A 48 7.36 -11.76 -7.57
CA ARG A 48 6.23 -10.98 -8.08
C ARG A 48 5.00 -11.84 -8.33
N GLN A 49 5.21 -13.05 -8.88
CA GLN A 49 4.10 -13.95 -9.14
C GLN A 49 3.34 -14.28 -7.86
N ASP A 50 4.05 -14.57 -6.77
CA ASP A 50 3.42 -14.90 -5.49
C ASP A 50 2.70 -13.67 -4.91
N VAL A 51 3.29 -12.50 -5.07
CA VAL A 51 2.65 -11.25 -4.63
C VAL A 51 1.34 -11.04 -5.37
N MET A 52 1.34 -11.23 -6.69
CA MET A 52 0.13 -11.06 -7.50
C MET A 52 -0.92 -12.11 -7.16
N GLU A 53 -0.53 -13.36 -6.96
CA GLU A 53 -1.48 -14.40 -6.56
C GLU A 53 -2.13 -14.08 -5.22
N SER A 54 -1.35 -13.54 -4.28
CA SER A 54 -1.89 -13.15 -2.97
C SER A 54 -2.93 -12.03 -3.10
N TRP A 55 -2.62 -11.01 -3.90
CA TRP A 55 -3.56 -9.92 -4.10
C TRP A 55 -4.82 -10.36 -4.83
N LYS A 56 -4.68 -11.26 -5.81
CA LYS A 56 -5.84 -11.79 -6.51
C LYS A 56 -6.77 -12.51 -5.53
N ARG A 57 -6.20 -13.34 -4.66
CA ARG A 57 -6.99 -14.06 -3.66
C ARG A 57 -7.70 -13.09 -2.71
N ILE A 58 -6.99 -12.07 -2.24
CA ILE A 58 -7.55 -11.09 -1.31
C ILE A 58 -8.67 -10.29 -1.99
N LEU A 59 -8.42 -9.77 -3.19
CA LEU A 59 -9.39 -8.90 -3.86
C LEU A 59 -10.60 -9.66 -4.37
N GLU A 60 -10.46 -10.94 -4.70
CA GLU A 60 -11.58 -11.76 -5.17
C GLU A 60 -12.41 -12.37 -4.04
N ASN A 61 -11.96 -12.23 -2.79
CA ASN A 61 -12.72 -12.70 -1.65
C ASN A 61 -13.95 -11.81 -1.46
N PRO A 62 -15.18 -12.34 -1.63
CA PRO A 62 -16.39 -11.51 -1.53
C PRO A 62 -16.61 -10.93 -0.13
N GLY A 63 -16.00 -11.54 0.89
CA GLY A 63 -16.10 -11.05 2.26
C GLY A 63 -15.05 -10.00 2.63
N GLN A 64 -14.16 -9.64 1.69
CA GLN A 64 -13.10 -8.69 1.99
C GLN A 64 -13.67 -7.28 2.09
N PRO A 65 -13.60 -6.62 3.27
CA PRO A 65 -14.09 -5.25 3.41
C PRO A 65 -13.15 -4.26 2.73
N GLY A 66 -13.65 -3.07 2.44
CA GLY A 66 -12.81 -1.96 2.00
C GLY A 66 -11.90 -1.49 3.13
N MET A 67 -10.94 -0.65 2.79
CA MET A 67 -9.95 -0.18 3.74
C MET A 67 -9.80 1.33 3.62
N ASP A 68 -9.90 2.03 4.76
CA ASP A 68 -9.55 3.43 4.85
C ASP A 68 -8.12 3.56 5.35
N PHE A 69 -7.51 4.70 5.09
CA PHE A 69 -6.18 4.97 5.64
C PHE A 69 -6.08 6.44 6.04
N TYR A 70 -5.12 6.73 6.91
CA TYR A 70 -4.91 8.11 7.37
C TYR A 70 -3.45 8.32 7.77
N ASN A 71 -3.09 9.60 7.94
CA ASN A 71 -1.76 10.05 8.37
C ASN A 71 -0.64 9.51 7.48
N ALA A 72 -0.83 9.60 6.15
CA ALA A 72 0.20 9.20 5.22
C ALA A 72 1.37 10.20 5.28
N SER A 73 2.58 9.67 5.39
CA SER A 73 3.80 10.48 5.49
C SER A 73 4.89 9.83 4.65
N ALA A 74 5.56 10.63 3.84
CA ALA A 74 6.55 10.14 2.88
C ALA A 74 7.97 10.44 3.37
N LEU A 75 8.86 9.46 3.20
CA LEU A 75 10.28 9.55 3.55
C LEU A 75 11.10 9.15 2.33
N ALA A 76 11.86 10.08 1.78
CA ALA A 76 12.75 9.78 0.66
C ALA A 76 14.00 9.09 1.16
N VAL A 77 14.33 7.94 0.56
CA VAL A 77 15.51 7.14 0.93
C VAL A 77 16.22 6.78 -0.37
N GLY A 78 17.28 7.48 -0.69
CA GLY A 78 17.97 7.28 -1.96
C GLY A 78 17.02 7.49 -3.13
N ASN A 79 16.89 6.48 -3.99
CA ASN A 79 16.04 6.56 -5.16
C ASN A 79 14.64 6.00 -4.94
N VAL A 80 14.27 5.71 -3.70
CA VAL A 80 12.93 5.21 -3.38
C VAL A 80 12.27 6.13 -2.37
N VAL A 81 10.96 6.00 -2.23
CA VAL A 81 10.18 6.73 -1.22
C VAL A 81 9.39 5.71 -0.42
N LEU A 82 9.51 5.79 0.90
CA LEU A 82 8.71 4.98 1.80
C LEU A 82 7.56 5.83 2.32
N VAL A 83 6.35 5.31 2.27
CA VAL A 83 5.17 5.99 2.82
C VAL A 83 4.69 5.16 3.99
N THR A 84 4.56 5.80 5.16
CA THR A 84 3.91 5.18 6.31
C THR A 84 2.50 5.72 6.43
N CYS A 85 1.57 4.88 6.84
CA CYS A 85 0.20 5.31 7.11
C CYS A 85 -0.46 4.30 8.03
N TYR A 86 -1.68 4.63 8.47
CA TYR A 86 -2.46 3.75 9.34
C TYR A 86 -3.67 3.27 8.57
N GLU A 87 -3.88 1.95 8.57
CA GLU A 87 -4.96 1.32 7.83
C GLU A 87 -6.08 0.98 8.80
N GLU A 88 -7.30 1.34 8.45
CA GLU A 88 -8.48 0.99 9.23
C GLU A 88 -9.30 -0.02 8.46
N LEU A 89 -9.47 -1.20 9.05
CA LEU A 89 -10.17 -2.32 8.43
C LEU A 89 -11.08 -2.93 9.49
N SER A 90 -12.39 -2.77 9.31
CA SER A 90 -13.40 -3.36 10.21
C SER A 90 -13.14 -3.04 11.68
N GLY A 91 -12.76 -1.80 11.97
CA GLY A 91 -12.54 -1.33 13.34
C GLY A 91 -11.16 -1.64 13.92
N SER A 92 -10.32 -2.34 13.19
CA SER A 92 -8.93 -2.61 13.59
C SER A 92 -7.99 -1.65 12.88
N ILE A 93 -6.96 -1.18 13.59
CA ILE A 93 -5.98 -0.27 13.03
C ILE A 93 -4.64 -0.97 12.91
N MET A 94 -4.04 -0.88 11.73
CA MET A 94 -2.70 -1.37 11.46
C MET A 94 -1.81 -0.21 11.06
N VAL A 95 -0.51 -0.37 11.27
CA VAL A 95 0.48 0.56 10.73
C VAL A 95 1.10 -0.10 9.51
N ALA A 96 1.22 0.66 8.43
CA ALA A 96 1.71 0.14 7.16
C ALA A 96 2.90 0.92 6.66
N THR A 97 3.77 0.24 5.93
CA THR A 97 4.83 0.84 5.14
C THR A 97 4.64 0.42 3.69
N ASN A 98 4.57 1.40 2.79
CA ASN A 98 4.49 1.16 1.36
C ASN A 98 5.69 1.81 0.69
N GLY A 99 6.43 1.06 -0.12
CA GLY A 99 7.63 1.56 -0.78
C GLY A 99 7.38 1.76 -2.26
N PHE A 100 7.84 2.89 -2.79
CA PHE A 100 7.63 3.26 -4.18
C PHE A 100 8.97 3.54 -4.86
N VAL A 101 9.04 3.19 -6.14
CA VAL A 101 10.22 3.37 -6.98
C VAL A 101 9.74 3.83 -8.36
N GLU A 102 10.57 4.58 -9.06
CA GLU A 102 10.27 4.95 -10.44
C GLU A 102 10.84 3.89 -11.38
N GLU A 103 10.00 3.39 -12.29
CA GLU A 103 10.35 2.34 -13.23
C GLU A 103 9.73 2.71 -14.57
N SER A 104 10.57 2.87 -15.59
CA SER A 104 10.10 3.23 -16.94
C SER A 104 9.22 4.49 -16.94
N GLY A 105 9.59 5.47 -16.13
CA GLY A 105 8.87 6.73 -16.05
C GLY A 105 7.60 6.70 -15.22
N GLU A 106 7.27 5.58 -14.61
CA GLU A 106 6.06 5.43 -13.79
C GLU A 106 6.43 5.12 -12.35
N ILE A 107 5.58 5.55 -11.43
CA ILE A 107 5.77 5.27 -10.01
C ILE A 107 5.14 3.91 -9.71
N LYS A 108 5.95 2.99 -9.18
CA LYS A 108 5.55 1.61 -8.93
C LYS A 108 5.73 1.26 -7.46
N LEU A 109 4.85 0.42 -6.95
CA LEU A 109 4.94 -0.14 -5.61
C LEU A 109 5.91 -1.31 -5.62
N PHE A 110 6.90 -1.31 -4.73
CA PHE A 110 7.81 -2.44 -4.62
C PHE A 110 7.74 -3.11 -3.24
N HIS A 111 7.12 -2.47 -2.26
CA HIS A 111 7.07 -3.00 -0.90
C HIS A 111 5.75 -2.63 -0.24
N HIS A 112 5.16 -3.61 0.45
CA HIS A 112 4.00 -3.40 1.32
C HIS A 112 4.13 -4.30 2.53
N GLN A 113 3.93 -3.74 3.72
CA GLN A 113 3.81 -4.50 4.95
C GLN A 113 2.89 -3.77 5.90
N ALA A 114 2.01 -4.50 6.57
CA ALA A 114 1.13 -3.93 7.58
C ALA A 114 1.06 -4.88 8.78
N ALA A 115 0.91 -4.30 9.97
CA ALA A 115 0.84 -5.06 11.21
C ALA A 115 -0.06 -4.31 12.19
N PRO A 116 -0.69 -5.02 13.15
CA PRO A 116 -1.53 -4.36 14.15
C PRO A 116 -0.78 -3.28 14.92
N CYS A 117 -1.47 -2.17 15.19
CA CYS A 117 -0.93 -1.06 15.97
C CYS A 117 -1.73 -0.93 17.25
N ALA A 118 -1.09 -1.15 18.40
CA ALA A 118 -1.79 -1.16 19.69
C ALA A 118 -2.26 0.23 20.12
N GLU A 119 -1.50 1.27 19.75
CA GLU A 119 -1.80 2.65 20.18
C GLU A 119 -1.73 3.59 18.97
N PRO A 120 -2.69 3.49 18.04
CA PRO A 120 -2.64 4.33 16.85
C PRO A 120 -2.87 5.80 17.21
N PRO A 121 -2.18 6.73 16.52
CA PRO A 121 -2.43 8.14 16.73
C PRO A 121 -3.78 8.52 16.15
N PRO A 122 -4.36 9.64 16.61
CA PRO A 122 -5.59 10.13 15.98
C PRO A 122 -5.30 10.70 14.59
N PRO A 123 -6.30 10.67 13.69
CA PRO A 123 -6.13 11.29 12.37
C PRO A 123 -5.89 12.79 12.49
N THR A 124 -5.04 13.34 11.63
CA THR A 124 -4.89 14.79 11.53
C THR A 124 -5.78 15.28 10.39
N SER A 125 -6.36 16.49 10.55
CA SER A 125 -7.28 17.03 9.56
C SER A 125 -6.63 17.21 8.19
N ALA A 126 -5.33 17.50 8.17
CA ALA A 126 -4.61 17.72 6.92
C ALA A 126 -4.47 16.44 6.09
N GLN A 127 -4.64 15.26 6.70
CA GLN A 127 -4.40 13.99 6.02
C GLN A 127 -5.65 13.15 5.82
N THR A 128 -6.70 13.42 6.56
CA THR A 128 -7.95 12.67 6.39
C THR A 128 -8.63 12.98 5.06
N GLY A 129 -8.33 14.11 4.44
CA GLY A 129 -8.89 14.46 3.15
C GLY A 129 -8.25 13.76 1.96
N HIS A 130 -7.14 13.10 2.16
CA HIS A 130 -6.40 12.50 1.05
C HIS A 130 -7.06 11.25 0.50
N ALA A 131 -7.88 10.61 1.27
CA ALA A 131 -8.57 9.40 0.85
C ALA A 131 -9.71 9.69 -0.12
N VAL A 132 -10.04 10.94 -0.33
CA VAL A 132 -11.15 11.34 -1.19
C VAL A 132 -10.69 11.94 -2.49
#